data_272dbe9e2f3ca735ade2a964a45be079
#
_entry.id   272dbe9e2f3ca735ade2a964a45be079
#
_cell.length_a   1.000
_cell.length_b   1.000
_cell.length_c   1.000
_cell.angle_alpha   90.00
_cell.angle_beta   90.00
_cell.angle_gamma   90.00
#
_symmetry.space_group_name_H-M   'P 1'
#
loop_
_entity.id
_entity.type
_entity.pdbx_description
1 polymer ?
#
loop_
_entity_poly.entity_id
_entity_poly.type
_entity_poly.pdbx_seq_one_letter_code
_entity_poly.pdbx_strand_id
1 'polypeptide(L)'
;MPGIRVAIAAAAALLALSQRSSAQQPFPAPYRPVAPRHAAATPKATAAPALRGGAACHSGMNFDRFLAELKQKAAAAGVSQRAIAEASPGMVYDQGIVNRDRGQRVFGQVFTEFAGRMAAVYRMQQGQRRIRTYQAAFTRAEKEYGVPPAVIAAFWGLESDFGANMGNLPTLRSLVSLAYDCRRSEMFENETIAALKIIDRGDLSPDEMVGSWAGELGQTQFLPTRYFNYAVDYDGDGRRNLLSSPADVIGSTANYIANGLKWRRGEPWLQEVHVPQNSGFPWDRADLTIQLPRSKWAAFGVTYPDGKALPNDDMPASLLLPMGRTGPAFLAYANFAAYTEWNNSLIYSTTAAYLATRIAGAPPMRRPTASVAQLPFNELRELQKLLVRAGFNVGKVDGVMGEQSRSAVKAMQIKFGLPADSWPTAELLAKMRGSTAASGAAAAAALR
;
A
#
# COMPACT_ATOMS: atom_id res chain seq x y z
N MET A 1 -22.50 -68.32 24.35
CA MET A 1 -22.18 -68.07 25.77
C MET A 1 -21.78 -66.61 25.90
N PRO A 2 -22.22 -65.94 26.97
CA PRO A 2 -22.69 -64.55 26.84
C PRO A 2 -21.63 -63.49 27.12
N GLY A 3 -21.86 -62.35 26.52
CA GLY A 3 -21.10 -61.13 26.70
C GLY A 3 -21.45 -60.36 27.96
N ILE A 4 -20.53 -59.53 28.40
CA ILE A 4 -20.76 -58.55 29.49
C ILE A 4 -20.56 -57.13 28.91
N ARG A 5 -21.66 -56.37 28.87
CA ARG A 5 -21.65 -54.92 28.69
C ARG A 5 -21.33 -54.26 30.02
N VAL A 6 -20.31 -53.40 30.03
CA VAL A 6 -20.11 -52.47 31.16
C VAL A 6 -20.30 -51.05 30.62
N ALA A 7 -21.33 -50.38 31.10
CA ALA A 7 -21.56 -48.96 30.92
C ALA A 7 -20.81 -48.23 32.04
N ILE A 8 -20.03 -47.20 31.67
CA ILE A 8 -19.47 -46.25 32.63
C ILE A 8 -20.07 -44.89 32.34
N ALA A 9 -20.76 -44.36 33.37
CA ALA A 9 -21.39 -43.07 33.36
C ALA A 9 -20.34 -41.94 33.45
N ALA A 10 -20.55 -40.88 32.70
CA ALA A 10 -19.77 -39.67 32.76
C ALA A 10 -20.26 -38.77 33.90
N ALA A 11 -19.37 -38.38 34.80
CA ALA A 11 -19.58 -37.28 35.73
C ALA A 11 -18.98 -35.99 35.16
N ALA A 12 -19.85 -35.02 34.90
CA ALA A 12 -19.46 -33.67 34.52
C ALA A 12 -19.02 -32.89 35.76
N ALA A 13 -17.78 -32.43 35.79
CA ALA A 13 -17.30 -31.43 36.72
C ALA A 13 -17.13 -30.09 35.98
N LEU A 14 -18.01 -29.14 36.30
CA LEU A 14 -17.90 -27.74 35.94
C LEU A 14 -16.74 -27.11 36.71
N LEU A 15 -15.67 -26.71 35.99
CA LEU A 15 -14.68 -25.77 36.48
C LEU A 15 -14.83 -24.48 35.65
N ALA A 16 -15.45 -23.49 36.29
CA ALA A 16 -15.49 -22.11 35.80
C ALA A 16 -14.11 -21.48 35.97
N LEU A 17 -13.33 -21.39 34.88
CA LEU A 17 -12.15 -20.55 34.81
C LEU A 17 -12.55 -19.22 34.18
N SER A 18 -12.57 -18.18 34.99
CA SER A 18 -12.71 -16.77 34.60
C SER A 18 -11.57 -16.38 33.67
N GLN A 19 -11.81 -16.38 32.38
CA GLN A 19 -10.94 -15.74 31.41
C GLN A 19 -11.15 -14.23 31.53
N ARG A 20 -10.15 -13.54 32.07
CA ARG A 20 -10.04 -12.08 31.89
C ARG A 20 -9.80 -11.81 30.41
N SER A 21 -10.82 -11.34 29.76
CA SER A 21 -10.81 -10.79 28.42
C SER A 21 -9.88 -9.57 28.40
N SER A 22 -8.72 -9.70 27.75
CA SER A 22 -7.89 -8.56 27.36
C SER A 22 -8.70 -7.74 26.37
N ALA A 23 -9.13 -6.55 26.78
CA ALA A 23 -9.85 -5.62 25.92
C ALA A 23 -8.97 -5.27 24.69
N GLN A 24 -9.35 -5.80 23.54
CA GLN A 24 -8.90 -5.29 22.27
C GLN A 24 -9.37 -3.85 22.15
N GLN A 25 -8.46 -2.91 22.00
CA GLN A 25 -8.83 -1.55 21.64
C GLN A 25 -9.55 -1.60 20.28
N PRO A 26 -10.77 -1.08 20.19
CA PRO A 26 -11.51 -1.06 18.93
C PRO A 26 -10.80 -0.14 17.95
N PHE A 27 -10.80 -0.53 16.67
CA PHE A 27 -10.58 0.36 15.55
C PHE A 27 -11.41 1.64 15.76
N PRO A 28 -10.94 2.81 15.30
CA PRO A 28 -11.80 3.98 15.30
C PRO A 28 -13.11 3.59 14.61
N ALA A 29 -14.20 3.69 15.35
CA ALA A 29 -15.52 3.26 14.95
C ALA A 29 -15.90 3.87 13.60
N PRO A 30 -16.64 3.14 12.73
CA PRO A 30 -17.25 3.73 11.58
C PRO A 30 -18.14 4.89 12.06
N TYR A 31 -18.03 6.01 11.35
CA TYR A 31 -18.80 7.21 11.58
C TYR A 31 -20.29 6.85 11.71
N ARG A 32 -20.86 6.99 12.91
CA ARG A 32 -22.32 6.92 13.13
C ARG A 32 -22.92 8.20 12.60
N PRO A 33 -23.92 8.15 11.69
CA PRO A 33 -24.65 9.34 11.30
C PRO A 33 -25.39 9.89 12.52
N VAL A 34 -25.12 11.13 12.86
CA VAL A 34 -25.92 11.91 13.81
C VAL A 34 -27.24 12.22 13.13
N ALA A 35 -28.34 11.84 13.75
CA ALA A 35 -29.69 12.14 13.27
C ALA A 35 -29.89 13.64 13.04
N PRO A 36 -30.63 14.07 12.00
CA PRO A 36 -30.82 15.47 11.69
C PRO A 36 -31.64 16.17 12.79
N ARG A 37 -31.03 17.15 13.46
CA ARG A 37 -31.76 18.15 14.23
C ARG A 37 -32.40 19.14 13.27
N HIS A 38 -33.66 19.40 13.51
CA HIS A 38 -34.63 20.20 12.76
C HIS A 38 -34.12 21.50 12.13
N ALA A 39 -34.70 21.79 11.01
CA ALA A 39 -34.55 22.94 10.14
C ALA A 39 -34.44 24.30 10.88
N ALA A 40 -33.39 25.03 10.55
CA ALA A 40 -33.35 26.48 10.68
C ALA A 40 -32.72 27.07 9.42
N ALA A 41 -33.47 27.91 8.76
CA ALA A 41 -33.13 28.97 7.82
C ALA A 41 -32.02 28.67 6.78
N THR A 42 -32.44 28.64 5.52
CA THR A 42 -31.62 28.75 4.31
C THR A 42 -30.62 29.91 4.44
N PRO A 43 -29.31 29.65 4.46
CA PRO A 43 -28.32 30.72 4.21
C PRO A 43 -28.25 30.95 2.69
N LYS A 44 -28.37 32.23 2.29
CA LYS A 44 -28.03 32.70 0.95
C LYS A 44 -26.71 32.09 0.50
N ALA A 45 -26.66 31.62 -0.74
CA ALA A 45 -25.46 31.16 -1.41
C ALA A 45 -24.37 32.24 -1.31
N THR A 46 -23.45 32.09 -0.37
CA THR A 46 -22.20 32.81 -0.35
C THR A 46 -21.29 32.16 -1.36
N ALA A 47 -20.80 32.94 -2.33
CA ALA A 47 -19.81 32.53 -3.30
C ALA A 47 -18.68 31.74 -2.60
N ALA A 48 -18.30 30.59 -3.16
CA ALA A 48 -17.22 29.76 -2.66
C ALA A 48 -15.94 30.61 -2.51
N PRO A 49 -15.19 30.48 -1.39
CA PRO A 49 -13.96 31.24 -1.22
C PRO A 49 -12.98 30.86 -2.33
N ALA A 50 -12.47 31.86 -3.04
CA ALA A 50 -11.46 31.69 -4.07
C ALA A 50 -10.25 30.90 -3.50
N LEU A 51 -9.94 29.78 -4.12
CA LEU A 51 -8.82 28.91 -3.77
C LEU A 51 -7.51 29.71 -3.87
N ARG A 52 -6.88 30.04 -2.75
CA ARG A 52 -5.54 30.63 -2.71
C ARG A 52 -4.51 29.53 -2.94
N GLY A 53 -3.77 29.60 -4.07
CA GLY A 53 -2.49 28.94 -4.25
C GLY A 53 -2.52 27.67 -5.11
N GLY A 54 -2.48 27.85 -6.38
CA GLY A 54 -2.04 26.97 -7.44
C GLY A 54 -2.11 27.78 -8.74
N ALA A 55 -1.10 27.68 -9.59
CA ALA A 55 -1.23 28.15 -10.95
C ALA A 55 -2.56 27.60 -11.47
N ALA A 56 -3.42 28.44 -12.00
CA ALA A 56 -4.79 28.10 -12.31
C ALA A 56 -4.79 26.99 -13.39
N CYS A 57 -4.77 25.72 -12.97
CA CYS A 57 -4.77 24.57 -13.89
C CYS A 57 -6.01 24.59 -14.79
N HIS A 58 -7.06 25.28 -14.37
CA HIS A 58 -8.30 25.48 -15.12
C HIS A 58 -8.53 26.96 -15.48
N SER A 59 -7.50 27.81 -15.47
CA SER A 59 -7.59 29.24 -15.87
C SER A 59 -8.74 30.01 -15.21
N GLY A 60 -9.03 29.73 -13.92
CA GLY A 60 -10.13 30.36 -13.17
C GLY A 60 -11.52 29.86 -13.57
N MET A 61 -11.62 28.80 -14.35
CA MET A 61 -12.86 28.18 -14.78
C MET A 61 -13.71 27.73 -13.57
N ASN A 62 -15.02 27.96 -13.59
CA ASN A 62 -15.91 27.40 -12.61
C ASN A 62 -16.14 25.89 -12.85
N PHE A 63 -16.67 25.19 -11.84
CA PHE A 63 -16.86 23.74 -11.91
C PHE A 63 -17.78 23.30 -13.05
N ASP A 64 -18.87 24.04 -13.34
CA ASP A 64 -19.84 23.66 -14.38
C ASP A 64 -19.19 23.68 -15.78
N ARG A 65 -18.39 24.68 -16.06
CA ARG A 65 -17.62 24.76 -17.32
C ARG A 65 -16.56 23.68 -17.40
N PHE A 66 -15.81 23.45 -16.31
CA PHE A 66 -14.84 22.36 -16.22
C PHE A 66 -15.53 21.01 -16.49
N LEU A 67 -16.67 20.75 -15.85
CA LEU A 67 -17.42 19.51 -16.03
C LEU A 67 -17.91 19.34 -17.48
N ALA A 68 -18.35 20.42 -18.11
CA ALA A 68 -18.76 20.39 -19.51
C ALA A 68 -17.57 20.01 -20.43
N GLU A 69 -16.40 20.61 -20.21
CA GLU A 69 -15.17 20.28 -20.95
C GLU A 69 -14.72 18.82 -20.68
N LEU A 70 -14.81 18.34 -19.43
CA LEU A 70 -14.48 16.94 -19.09
C LEU A 70 -15.42 15.95 -19.80
N LYS A 71 -16.72 16.26 -19.88
CA LYS A 71 -17.68 15.45 -20.65
C LYS A 71 -17.37 15.42 -22.15
N GLN A 72 -16.94 16.54 -22.72
CA GLN A 72 -16.47 16.58 -24.10
C GLN A 72 -15.22 15.71 -24.30
N LYS A 73 -14.23 15.78 -23.38
CA LYS A 73 -13.07 14.90 -23.40
C LYS A 73 -13.47 13.42 -23.32
N ALA A 74 -14.44 13.08 -22.47
CA ALA A 74 -14.95 11.71 -22.35
C ALA A 74 -15.60 11.22 -23.65
N ALA A 75 -16.44 12.05 -24.30
CA ALA A 75 -17.04 11.73 -25.60
C ALA A 75 -15.97 11.55 -26.69
N ALA A 76 -14.97 12.43 -26.73
CA ALA A 76 -13.82 12.31 -27.63
C ALA A 76 -12.97 11.05 -27.38
N ALA A 77 -12.96 10.56 -26.13
CA ALA A 77 -12.31 9.31 -25.72
C ALA A 77 -13.17 8.05 -25.99
N GLY A 78 -14.32 8.20 -26.67
CA GLY A 78 -15.20 7.11 -27.11
C GLY A 78 -16.28 6.71 -26.11
N VAL A 79 -16.54 7.50 -25.07
CA VAL A 79 -17.67 7.23 -24.14
C VAL A 79 -18.98 7.67 -24.82
N SER A 80 -20.01 6.81 -24.77
CA SER A 80 -21.31 7.13 -25.36
C SER A 80 -22.02 8.26 -24.63
N GLN A 81 -22.88 9.01 -25.37
CA GLN A 81 -23.73 10.04 -24.80
C GLN A 81 -24.71 9.48 -23.75
N ARG A 82 -25.12 8.21 -23.90
CA ARG A 82 -25.94 7.49 -22.93
C ARG A 82 -25.21 7.40 -21.59
N ALA A 83 -23.99 6.87 -21.56
CA ALA A 83 -23.23 6.70 -20.32
C ALA A 83 -22.89 8.05 -19.66
N ILE A 84 -22.58 9.09 -20.46
CA ILE A 84 -22.35 10.45 -19.95
C ILE A 84 -23.62 11.01 -19.30
N ALA A 85 -24.77 10.81 -19.94
CA ALA A 85 -26.06 11.29 -19.41
C ALA A 85 -26.43 10.57 -18.10
N GLU A 86 -26.30 9.24 -18.06
CA GLU A 86 -26.57 8.40 -16.87
C GLU A 86 -25.66 8.78 -15.68
N ALA A 87 -24.39 9.05 -15.93
CA ALA A 87 -23.42 9.39 -14.90
C ALA A 87 -23.54 10.84 -14.39
N SER A 88 -24.07 11.75 -15.23
CA SER A 88 -24.08 13.20 -14.98
C SER A 88 -24.67 13.62 -13.65
N PRO A 89 -25.78 13.04 -13.13
CA PRO A 89 -26.33 13.40 -11.82
C PRO A 89 -25.36 13.15 -10.65
N GLY A 90 -24.48 12.15 -10.77
CA GLY A 90 -23.47 11.81 -9.76
C GLY A 90 -22.18 12.66 -9.83
N MET A 91 -21.97 13.41 -10.91
CA MET A 91 -20.77 14.22 -11.13
C MET A 91 -20.89 15.60 -10.48
N VAL A 92 -20.87 15.63 -9.15
CA VAL A 92 -21.09 16.84 -8.33
C VAL A 92 -19.81 17.15 -7.54
N TYR A 93 -19.44 18.45 -7.46
CA TYR A 93 -18.30 18.88 -6.68
C TYR A 93 -18.53 18.73 -5.17
N ASP A 94 -17.52 18.21 -4.47
CA ASP A 94 -17.54 18.01 -3.02
C ASP A 94 -16.21 18.47 -2.41
N GLN A 95 -16.24 19.63 -1.72
CA GLN A 95 -15.07 20.19 -1.02
C GLN A 95 -14.58 19.25 0.10
N GLY A 96 -15.44 18.41 0.68
CA GLY A 96 -15.07 17.43 1.70
C GLY A 96 -14.10 16.39 1.17
N ILE A 97 -14.24 15.95 -0.06
CA ILE A 97 -13.30 15.06 -0.76
C ILE A 97 -11.94 15.74 -0.91
N VAL A 98 -11.92 16.97 -1.41
CA VAL A 98 -10.68 17.75 -1.58
C VAL A 98 -9.97 17.95 -0.24
N ASN A 99 -10.73 18.24 0.83
CA ASN A 99 -10.16 18.41 2.17
C ASN A 99 -9.56 17.11 2.70
N ARG A 100 -10.18 15.96 2.43
CA ARG A 100 -9.61 14.63 2.78
C ARG A 100 -8.30 14.37 2.05
N ASP A 101 -8.24 14.67 0.75
CA ASP A 101 -7.02 14.52 -0.05
C ASP A 101 -5.87 15.39 0.46
N ARG A 102 -6.17 16.64 0.80
CA ARG A 102 -5.16 17.59 1.33
C ARG A 102 -4.81 17.35 2.79
N GLY A 103 -5.73 16.79 3.57
CA GLY A 103 -5.57 16.49 4.98
C GLY A 103 -4.88 15.16 5.30
N GLN A 104 -4.46 14.40 4.30
CA GLN A 104 -3.75 13.14 4.53
C GLN A 104 -2.46 13.39 5.31
N ARG A 105 -2.44 12.85 6.53
CA ARG A 105 -1.22 12.83 7.34
C ARG A 105 -0.36 11.64 6.92
N VAL A 106 0.92 11.89 6.72
CA VAL A 106 1.87 10.82 6.47
C VAL A 106 2.11 10.10 7.80
N PHE A 107 1.75 8.83 7.87
CA PHE A 107 1.97 8.01 9.06
C PHE A 107 3.41 7.51 9.06
N GLY A 108 4.22 8.02 9.97
CA GLY A 108 5.60 7.57 10.20
C GLY A 108 5.67 6.29 11.05
N GLN A 109 4.87 5.25 10.72
CA GLN A 109 4.99 3.96 11.41
C GLN A 109 6.18 3.17 10.88
N VAL A 110 6.86 2.45 11.76
CA VAL A 110 7.91 1.52 11.35
C VAL A 110 7.31 0.22 10.82
N PHE A 111 8.10 -0.44 9.99
CA PHE A 111 7.67 -1.66 9.31
C PHE A 111 7.11 -2.72 10.28
N THR A 112 7.78 -3.02 11.40
CA THR A 112 7.34 -4.08 12.33
C THR A 112 6.00 -3.77 13.00
N GLU A 113 5.73 -2.51 13.32
CA GLU A 113 4.43 -2.09 13.88
C GLU A 113 3.33 -2.18 12.83
N PHE A 114 3.60 -1.65 11.64
CA PHE A 114 2.65 -1.70 10.54
C PHE A 114 2.37 -3.15 10.12
N ALA A 115 3.41 -3.96 9.89
CA ALA A 115 3.27 -5.36 9.53
C ALA A 115 2.57 -6.19 10.62
N GLY A 116 2.88 -5.95 11.89
CA GLY A 116 2.23 -6.63 13.02
C GLY A 116 0.71 -6.41 13.05
N ARG A 117 0.26 -5.20 12.69
CA ARG A 117 -1.15 -4.84 12.61
C ARG A 117 -1.80 -5.32 11.31
N MET A 118 -1.15 -5.09 10.18
CA MET A 118 -1.73 -5.34 8.86
C MET A 118 -1.63 -6.81 8.44
N ALA A 119 -0.55 -7.51 8.78
CA ALA A 119 -0.39 -8.95 8.55
C ALA A 119 -0.77 -9.78 9.81
N ALA A 120 -1.82 -9.34 10.53
CA ALA A 120 -2.32 -10.01 11.72
C ALA A 120 -2.79 -11.45 11.43
N VAL A 121 -2.73 -12.31 12.44
CA VAL A 121 -3.08 -13.73 12.34
C VAL A 121 -4.47 -13.94 11.74
N TYR A 122 -5.45 -13.12 12.15
CA TYR A 122 -6.82 -13.25 11.64
C TYR A 122 -6.88 -13.04 10.12
N ARG A 123 -6.15 -12.04 9.57
CA ARG A 123 -6.13 -11.74 8.13
C ARG A 123 -5.44 -12.86 7.34
N MET A 124 -4.35 -13.41 7.88
CA MET A 124 -3.71 -14.60 7.33
C MET A 124 -4.70 -15.78 7.27
N GLN A 125 -5.39 -16.07 8.37
CA GLN A 125 -6.38 -17.16 8.44
C GLN A 125 -7.58 -16.92 7.52
N GLN A 126 -8.06 -15.68 7.41
CA GLN A 126 -9.10 -15.31 6.46
C GLN A 126 -8.63 -15.51 5.01
N GLY A 127 -7.41 -15.10 4.66
CA GLY A 127 -6.83 -15.34 3.34
C GLY A 127 -6.81 -16.83 3.00
N GLN A 128 -6.30 -17.67 3.90
CA GLN A 128 -6.31 -19.13 3.73
C GLN A 128 -7.72 -19.69 3.61
N ARG A 129 -8.70 -19.16 4.36
CA ARG A 129 -10.10 -19.57 4.26
C ARG A 129 -10.67 -19.18 2.90
N ARG A 130 -10.45 -17.96 2.41
CA ARG A 130 -10.90 -17.51 1.09
C ARG A 130 -10.33 -18.36 -0.04
N ILE A 131 -9.04 -18.73 0.05
CA ILE A 131 -8.41 -19.63 -0.92
C ILE A 131 -9.13 -20.98 -0.96
N ARG A 132 -9.46 -21.57 0.20
CA ARG A 132 -10.23 -22.82 0.26
C ARG A 132 -11.66 -22.67 -0.25
N THR A 133 -12.35 -21.59 0.15
CA THR A 133 -13.76 -21.35 -0.24
C THR A 133 -13.90 -21.16 -1.75
N TYR A 134 -12.96 -20.46 -2.39
CA TYR A 134 -12.99 -20.14 -3.81
C TYR A 134 -11.88 -20.90 -4.58
N GLN A 135 -11.58 -22.12 -4.14
CA GLN A 135 -10.47 -22.93 -4.67
C GLN A 135 -10.45 -23.03 -6.19
N ALA A 136 -11.61 -23.25 -6.81
CA ALA A 136 -11.70 -23.36 -8.26
C ALA A 136 -11.22 -22.10 -8.99
N ALA A 137 -11.66 -20.91 -8.52
CA ALA A 137 -11.26 -19.64 -9.09
C ALA A 137 -9.77 -19.35 -8.88
N PHE A 138 -9.25 -19.61 -7.67
CA PHE A 138 -7.81 -19.45 -7.39
C PHE A 138 -6.94 -20.41 -8.20
N THR A 139 -7.32 -21.67 -8.33
CA THR A 139 -6.57 -22.65 -9.13
C THR A 139 -6.56 -22.28 -10.61
N ARG A 140 -7.71 -21.80 -11.13
CA ARG A 140 -7.81 -21.30 -12.50
C ARG A 140 -6.92 -20.07 -12.69
N ALA A 141 -6.94 -19.11 -11.76
CA ALA A 141 -6.15 -17.88 -11.82
C ALA A 141 -4.64 -18.16 -11.77
N GLU A 142 -4.19 -19.09 -10.91
CA GLU A 142 -2.79 -19.50 -10.86
C GLU A 142 -2.35 -20.18 -12.16
N LYS A 143 -3.20 -21.07 -12.71
CA LYS A 143 -2.92 -21.71 -13.99
C LYS A 143 -2.87 -20.72 -15.15
N GLU A 144 -3.77 -19.76 -15.19
CA GLU A 144 -3.91 -18.79 -16.28
C GLU A 144 -2.85 -17.68 -16.20
N TYR A 145 -2.72 -17.05 -15.04
CA TYR A 145 -1.88 -15.87 -14.85
C TYR A 145 -0.53 -16.16 -14.18
N GLY A 146 -0.33 -17.32 -13.58
CA GLY A 146 0.90 -17.66 -12.88
C GLY A 146 1.10 -16.96 -11.55
N VAL A 147 0.06 -16.33 -11.01
CA VAL A 147 0.09 -15.61 -9.74
C VAL A 147 -0.38 -16.54 -8.62
N PRO A 148 0.44 -16.81 -7.59
CA PRO A 148 0.06 -17.70 -6.51
C PRO A 148 -1.18 -17.20 -5.74
N PRO A 149 -2.10 -18.09 -5.32
CA PRO A 149 -3.29 -17.75 -4.53
C PRO A 149 -3.02 -16.87 -3.33
N ALA A 150 -1.90 -17.10 -2.63
CA ALA A 150 -1.50 -16.33 -1.46
C ALA A 150 -1.20 -14.86 -1.77
N VAL A 151 -0.70 -14.56 -2.96
CA VAL A 151 -0.40 -13.19 -3.42
C VAL A 151 -1.70 -12.43 -3.67
N ILE A 152 -2.63 -13.04 -4.40
CA ILE A 152 -3.96 -12.47 -4.67
C ILE A 152 -4.71 -12.21 -3.36
N ALA A 153 -4.72 -13.20 -2.46
CA ALA A 153 -5.39 -13.11 -1.16
C ALA A 153 -4.74 -12.05 -0.24
N ALA A 154 -3.43 -11.82 -0.35
CA ALA A 154 -2.75 -10.79 0.44
C ALA A 154 -3.18 -9.37 0.02
N PHE A 155 -3.24 -9.07 -1.27
CA PHE A 155 -3.77 -7.80 -1.76
C PHE A 155 -5.25 -7.64 -1.37
N TRP A 156 -6.08 -8.64 -1.62
CA TRP A 156 -7.50 -8.61 -1.25
C TRP A 156 -7.71 -8.33 0.26
N GLY A 157 -6.90 -8.98 1.11
CA GLY A 157 -6.96 -8.76 2.56
C GLY A 157 -6.47 -7.39 2.99
N LEU A 158 -5.44 -6.82 2.36
CA LEU A 158 -4.90 -5.51 2.75
C LEU A 158 -5.74 -4.35 2.23
N GLU A 159 -6.31 -4.46 1.03
CA GLU A 159 -7.05 -3.39 0.40
C GLU A 159 -8.42 -3.16 1.06
N SER A 160 -9.14 -4.23 1.38
CA SER A 160 -10.51 -4.08 1.87
C SER A 160 -10.90 -5.02 3.00
N ASP A 161 -9.94 -5.78 3.56
CA ASP A 161 -10.25 -6.86 4.50
C ASP A 161 -11.25 -7.87 3.92
N PHE A 162 -10.97 -8.31 2.68
CA PHE A 162 -11.77 -9.24 1.87
C PHE A 162 -13.19 -8.72 1.57
N GLY A 163 -13.31 -7.45 1.27
CA GLY A 163 -14.56 -6.79 0.91
C GLY A 163 -15.32 -6.15 2.08
N ALA A 164 -14.80 -6.26 3.32
CA ALA A 164 -15.45 -5.68 4.50
C ALA A 164 -15.36 -4.15 4.54
N ASN A 165 -14.36 -3.55 3.89
CA ASN A 165 -14.05 -2.12 3.96
C ASN A 165 -13.71 -1.56 2.56
N MET A 166 -14.70 -1.41 1.70
CA MET A 166 -14.51 -0.90 0.34
C MET A 166 -14.67 0.62 0.21
N GLY A 167 -15.06 1.29 1.28
CA GLY A 167 -15.51 2.68 1.24
C GLY A 167 -17.01 2.79 1.03
N ASN A 168 -17.53 4.02 1.13
CA ASN A 168 -18.97 4.31 1.05
C ASN A 168 -19.27 5.65 0.38
N LEU A 169 -18.35 6.15 -0.44
CA LEU A 169 -18.51 7.43 -1.12
C LEU A 169 -18.82 7.22 -2.60
N PRO A 170 -19.71 8.05 -3.19
CA PRO A 170 -19.97 8.00 -4.62
C PRO A 170 -18.70 8.29 -5.42
N THR A 171 -18.25 7.31 -6.21
CA THR A 171 -16.98 7.36 -6.92
C THR A 171 -16.93 8.50 -7.92
N LEU A 172 -18.00 8.74 -8.70
CA LEU A 172 -18.03 9.83 -9.68
C LEU A 172 -17.85 11.19 -9.01
N ARG A 173 -18.51 11.43 -7.87
CA ARG A 173 -18.36 12.65 -7.07
C ARG A 173 -16.93 12.83 -6.59
N SER A 174 -16.31 11.75 -6.08
CA SER A 174 -14.91 11.76 -5.63
C SER A 174 -13.96 12.14 -6.77
N LEU A 175 -14.10 11.48 -7.91
CA LEU A 175 -13.22 11.67 -9.06
C LEU A 175 -13.30 13.08 -9.65
N VAL A 176 -14.51 13.60 -9.90
CA VAL A 176 -14.66 14.95 -10.49
C VAL A 176 -14.21 16.05 -9.54
N SER A 177 -14.40 15.85 -8.22
CA SER A 177 -13.91 16.80 -7.21
C SER A 177 -12.40 16.87 -7.17
N LEU A 178 -11.73 15.72 -7.24
CA LEU A 178 -10.28 15.62 -7.26
C LEU A 178 -9.69 16.06 -8.61
N ALA A 179 -10.39 15.84 -9.71
CA ALA A 179 -10.03 16.34 -11.03
C ALA A 179 -10.05 17.87 -11.08
N TYR A 180 -11.04 18.48 -10.46
CA TYR A 180 -11.16 19.95 -10.39
C TYR A 180 -10.16 20.58 -9.42
N ASP A 181 -9.63 19.82 -8.41
CA ASP A 181 -8.65 20.29 -7.41
C ASP A 181 -7.24 20.32 -7.98
N CYS A 182 -6.82 20.91 -8.89
CA CYS A 182 -5.48 21.12 -9.48
C CYS A 182 -4.27 20.31 -8.95
N ARG A 183 -4.35 19.63 -7.80
CA ARG A 183 -3.23 18.90 -7.22
C ARG A 183 -2.80 17.68 -8.07
N ARG A 184 -3.77 17.00 -8.66
CA ARG A 184 -3.59 15.80 -9.50
C ARG A 184 -4.65 15.77 -10.61
N SER A 185 -4.98 16.91 -11.18
CA SER A 185 -6.11 17.10 -12.08
C SER A 185 -6.11 16.10 -13.24
N GLU A 186 -5.05 16.08 -14.04
CA GLU A 186 -4.93 15.18 -15.20
C GLU A 186 -5.14 13.71 -14.83
N MET A 187 -4.56 13.27 -13.71
CA MET A 187 -4.76 11.90 -13.23
C MET A 187 -6.24 11.61 -13.01
N PHE A 188 -6.94 12.48 -12.26
CA PHE A 188 -8.33 12.23 -11.91
C PHE A 188 -9.31 12.51 -13.07
N GLU A 189 -8.95 13.34 -14.04
CA GLU A 189 -9.69 13.44 -15.31
C GLU A 189 -9.66 12.09 -16.05
N ASN A 190 -8.48 11.46 -16.16
CA ASN A 190 -8.33 10.14 -16.77
C ASN A 190 -9.09 9.05 -16.02
N GLU A 191 -9.06 9.08 -14.67
CA GLU A 191 -9.84 8.16 -13.84
C GLU A 191 -11.35 8.36 -14.02
N THR A 192 -11.80 9.63 -14.17
CA THR A 192 -13.22 9.93 -14.44
C THR A 192 -13.66 9.37 -15.80
N ILE A 193 -12.86 9.56 -16.84
CA ILE A 193 -13.12 9.02 -18.17
C ILE A 193 -13.18 7.49 -18.14
N ALA A 194 -12.28 6.85 -17.41
CA ALA A 194 -12.29 5.39 -17.24
C ALA A 194 -13.52 4.90 -16.48
N ALA A 195 -13.96 5.63 -15.44
CA ALA A 195 -15.22 5.33 -14.73
C ALA A 195 -16.43 5.39 -15.68
N LEU A 196 -16.49 6.40 -16.55
CA LEU A 196 -17.54 6.50 -17.56
C LEU A 196 -17.50 5.35 -18.58
N LYS A 197 -16.29 4.87 -18.95
CA LYS A 197 -16.12 3.68 -19.82
C LYS A 197 -16.60 2.39 -19.15
N ILE A 198 -16.43 2.25 -17.83
CA ILE A 198 -16.96 1.11 -17.06
C ILE A 198 -18.50 1.10 -17.11
N ILE A 199 -19.13 2.26 -16.94
CA ILE A 199 -20.59 2.42 -17.08
C ILE A 199 -21.02 2.10 -18.51
N ASP A 200 -20.34 2.63 -19.49
CA ASP A 200 -20.65 2.43 -20.90
C ASP A 200 -20.55 0.97 -21.34
N ARG A 201 -19.58 0.24 -20.80
CA ARG A 201 -19.41 -1.21 -20.98
C ARG A 201 -20.50 -2.03 -20.27
N GLY A 202 -21.25 -1.44 -19.33
CA GLY A 202 -22.32 -2.10 -18.58
C GLY A 202 -21.84 -2.93 -17.38
N ASP A 203 -20.57 -2.78 -16.95
CA ASP A 203 -20.06 -3.51 -15.78
C ASP A 203 -20.67 -3.03 -14.47
N LEU A 204 -20.83 -1.71 -14.32
CA LEU A 204 -21.42 -1.06 -13.14
C LEU A 204 -22.33 0.08 -13.59
N SER A 205 -23.47 0.25 -12.93
CA SER A 205 -24.28 1.47 -13.04
C SER A 205 -23.64 2.61 -12.24
N PRO A 206 -24.01 3.89 -12.50
CA PRO A 206 -23.53 5.02 -11.70
C PRO A 206 -23.80 4.88 -10.20
N ASP A 207 -24.94 4.30 -9.81
CA ASP A 207 -25.34 4.12 -8.41
C ASP A 207 -24.56 2.99 -7.71
N GLU A 208 -24.12 1.97 -8.47
CA GLU A 208 -23.26 0.91 -7.97
C GLU A 208 -21.81 1.40 -7.73
N MET A 209 -21.40 2.50 -8.36
CA MET A 209 -20.06 3.05 -8.21
C MET A 209 -19.86 3.72 -6.84
N VAL A 210 -19.69 2.89 -5.81
CA VAL A 210 -19.42 3.32 -4.44
C VAL A 210 -18.07 2.73 -4.01
N GLY A 211 -17.20 3.59 -3.47
CA GLY A 211 -15.84 3.20 -3.14
C GLY A 211 -15.16 4.13 -2.15
N SER A 212 -13.83 4.24 -2.27
CA SER A 212 -13.02 5.11 -1.42
C SER A 212 -13.20 6.60 -1.79
N TRP A 213 -12.71 7.47 -0.91
CA TRP A 213 -12.68 8.92 -1.18
C TRP A 213 -11.77 9.28 -2.37
N ALA A 214 -10.83 8.42 -2.73
CA ALA A 214 -9.95 8.61 -3.88
C ALA A 214 -10.52 8.04 -5.19
N GLY A 215 -11.76 7.52 -5.16
CA GLY A 215 -12.43 6.97 -6.32
C GLY A 215 -12.07 5.52 -6.66
N GLU A 216 -11.33 4.85 -5.76
CA GLU A 216 -11.01 3.43 -5.89
C GLU A 216 -12.26 2.56 -5.69
N LEU A 217 -12.38 1.49 -6.48
CA LEU A 217 -13.55 0.62 -6.58
C LEU A 217 -13.25 -0.82 -6.21
N GLY A 218 -14.23 -1.46 -5.59
CA GLY A 218 -14.26 -2.90 -5.38
C GLY A 218 -13.35 -3.42 -4.28
N GLN A 219 -13.32 -4.73 -4.16
CA GLN A 219 -12.69 -5.41 -3.03
C GLN A 219 -11.15 -5.36 -3.06
N THR A 220 -10.54 -5.02 -4.19
CA THR A 220 -9.09 -4.80 -4.33
C THR A 220 -8.73 -3.36 -4.66
N GLN A 221 -9.67 -2.43 -4.43
CA GLN A 221 -9.46 -0.98 -4.48
C GLN A 221 -8.76 -0.52 -5.78
N PHE A 222 -9.32 -0.98 -6.92
CA PHE A 222 -8.82 -0.56 -8.22
C PHE A 222 -9.24 0.86 -8.56
N LEU A 223 -8.31 1.69 -9.00
CA LEU A 223 -8.66 2.91 -9.71
C LEU A 223 -9.41 2.56 -11.01
N PRO A 224 -10.34 3.39 -11.49
CA PRO A 224 -11.13 3.10 -12.68
C PRO A 224 -10.33 2.73 -13.92
N THR A 225 -9.15 3.33 -14.14
CA THR A 225 -8.25 2.94 -15.24
C THR A 225 -7.77 1.50 -15.11
N ARG A 226 -7.42 1.06 -13.92
CA ARG A 226 -7.02 -0.34 -13.66
C ARG A 226 -8.21 -1.27 -13.81
N TYR A 227 -9.38 -0.87 -13.29
CA TYR A 227 -10.63 -1.62 -13.44
C TYR A 227 -10.98 -1.82 -14.92
N PHE A 228 -11.02 -0.74 -15.69
CA PHE A 228 -11.37 -0.80 -17.11
C PHE A 228 -10.42 -1.69 -17.91
N ASN A 229 -9.12 -1.63 -17.64
CA ASN A 229 -8.08 -2.32 -18.41
C ASN A 229 -7.86 -3.79 -17.98
N TYR A 230 -8.08 -4.11 -16.70
CA TYR A 230 -7.68 -5.41 -16.16
C TYR A 230 -8.81 -6.21 -15.51
N ALA A 231 -10.00 -5.63 -15.29
CA ALA A 231 -11.12 -6.41 -14.81
C ALA A 231 -11.56 -7.45 -15.85
N VAL A 232 -11.83 -8.66 -15.37
CA VAL A 232 -12.30 -9.79 -16.16
C VAL A 232 -13.59 -10.34 -15.56
N ASP A 233 -14.52 -10.73 -16.42
CA ASP A 233 -15.70 -11.50 -16.07
C ASP A 233 -15.23 -12.96 -15.84
N TYR A 234 -15.05 -13.31 -14.57
CA TYR A 234 -14.42 -14.58 -14.22
C TYR A 234 -15.42 -15.65 -13.79
N ASP A 235 -16.66 -15.28 -13.49
CA ASP A 235 -17.78 -16.20 -13.27
C ASP A 235 -18.64 -16.40 -14.52
N GLY A 236 -18.47 -15.55 -15.55
CA GLY A 236 -19.12 -15.70 -16.85
C GLY A 236 -20.56 -15.16 -16.88
N ASP A 237 -20.90 -14.21 -15.99
CA ASP A 237 -22.24 -13.62 -15.92
C ASP A 237 -22.47 -12.46 -16.92
N GLY A 238 -21.43 -12.09 -17.69
CA GLY A 238 -21.44 -11.02 -18.69
C GLY A 238 -20.99 -9.66 -18.13
N ARG A 239 -20.69 -9.54 -16.85
CA ARG A 239 -20.26 -8.32 -16.17
C ARG A 239 -18.91 -8.55 -15.48
N ARG A 240 -18.17 -7.49 -15.27
CA ARG A 240 -16.96 -7.50 -14.43
C ARG A 240 -17.29 -6.79 -13.13
N ASN A 241 -17.60 -7.55 -12.07
CA ASN A 241 -18.10 -6.97 -10.82
C ASN A 241 -17.14 -7.19 -9.65
N LEU A 242 -16.16 -6.30 -9.48
CA LEU A 242 -15.19 -6.37 -8.40
C LEU A 242 -15.77 -5.94 -7.03
N LEU A 243 -17.05 -5.53 -6.97
CA LEU A 243 -17.71 -5.17 -5.72
C LEU A 243 -18.34 -6.39 -5.04
N SER A 244 -18.97 -7.27 -5.81
CA SER A 244 -19.79 -8.37 -5.26
C SER A 244 -19.41 -9.76 -5.74
N SER A 245 -18.70 -9.92 -6.88
CA SER A 245 -18.25 -11.23 -7.39
C SER A 245 -16.84 -11.58 -6.88
N PRO A 246 -16.67 -12.53 -5.95
CA PRO A 246 -15.35 -13.01 -5.55
C PRO A 246 -14.55 -13.65 -6.69
N ALA A 247 -15.21 -14.25 -7.67
CA ALA A 247 -14.53 -14.82 -8.84
C ALA A 247 -13.88 -13.72 -9.68
N ASP A 248 -14.62 -12.64 -9.97
CA ASP A 248 -14.10 -11.48 -10.70
C ASP A 248 -12.98 -10.78 -9.94
N VAL A 249 -13.10 -10.65 -8.63
CA VAL A 249 -12.04 -10.12 -7.77
C VAL A 249 -10.75 -10.93 -7.93
N ILE A 250 -10.84 -12.26 -7.85
CA ILE A 250 -9.68 -13.16 -7.95
C ILE A 250 -9.06 -13.08 -9.35
N GLY A 251 -9.88 -13.22 -10.39
CA GLY A 251 -9.43 -13.21 -11.78
C GLY A 251 -8.83 -11.85 -12.18
N SER A 252 -9.51 -10.76 -11.85
CA SER A 252 -9.06 -9.40 -12.18
C SER A 252 -7.78 -9.02 -11.44
N THR A 253 -7.67 -9.37 -10.16
CA THR A 253 -6.46 -9.14 -9.37
C THR A 253 -5.29 -9.91 -9.95
N ALA A 254 -5.47 -11.20 -10.30
CA ALA A 254 -4.45 -12.01 -10.94
C ALA A 254 -4.04 -11.45 -12.30
N ASN A 255 -5.01 -11.04 -13.13
CA ASN A 255 -4.76 -10.42 -14.43
C ASN A 255 -3.93 -9.13 -14.29
N TYR A 256 -4.31 -8.25 -13.36
CA TYR A 256 -3.56 -7.01 -13.15
C TYR A 256 -2.13 -7.29 -12.65
N ILE A 257 -1.94 -8.19 -11.70
CA ILE A 257 -0.60 -8.56 -11.20
C ILE A 257 0.25 -9.14 -12.33
N ALA A 258 -0.32 -10.05 -13.14
CA ALA A 258 0.43 -10.70 -14.22
C ALA A 258 0.76 -9.75 -15.37
N ASN A 259 -0.26 -9.09 -15.91
CA ASN A 259 -0.15 -8.35 -17.17
C ASN A 259 0.15 -6.86 -16.95
N GLY A 260 -0.42 -6.25 -15.90
CA GLY A 260 -0.16 -4.86 -15.53
C GLY A 260 1.18 -4.70 -14.81
N LEU A 261 1.44 -5.52 -13.80
CA LEU A 261 2.61 -5.42 -12.94
C LEU A 261 3.75 -6.38 -13.30
N LYS A 262 3.63 -7.08 -14.43
CA LYS A 262 4.69 -7.92 -15.03
C LYS A 262 5.20 -9.05 -14.12
N TRP A 263 4.29 -9.71 -13.42
CA TRP A 263 4.61 -10.86 -12.57
C TRP A 263 5.30 -11.98 -13.38
N ARG A 264 6.34 -12.53 -12.83
CA ARG A 264 7.08 -13.66 -13.42
C ARG A 264 6.63 -14.98 -12.80
N ARG A 265 6.01 -15.81 -13.62
CA ARG A 265 5.52 -17.14 -13.23
C ARG A 265 6.64 -17.99 -12.64
N GLY A 266 6.39 -18.61 -11.50
CA GLY A 266 7.33 -19.55 -10.87
C GLY A 266 8.51 -18.89 -10.13
N GLU A 267 8.67 -17.57 -10.21
CA GLU A 267 9.69 -16.86 -9.43
C GLU A 267 9.14 -16.43 -8.06
N PRO A 268 9.99 -16.44 -7.02
CA PRO A 268 9.63 -15.95 -5.70
C PRO A 268 9.44 -14.43 -5.68
N TRP A 269 8.88 -13.90 -4.58
CA TRP A 269 8.70 -12.45 -4.39
C TRP A 269 9.48 -11.92 -3.21
N LEU A 270 9.41 -12.58 -2.04
CA LEU A 270 10.07 -12.13 -0.81
C LEU A 270 10.45 -13.33 0.05
N GLN A 271 11.63 -13.29 0.64
CA GLN A 271 12.13 -14.32 1.52
C GLN A 271 12.84 -13.69 2.72
N GLU A 272 12.42 -14.02 3.93
CA GLU A 272 13.15 -13.62 5.13
C GLU A 272 14.53 -14.30 5.18
N VAL A 273 15.54 -13.53 5.59
CA VAL A 273 16.92 -14.01 5.71
C VAL A 273 17.56 -13.50 7.00
N HIS A 274 18.62 -14.20 7.41
CA HIS A 274 19.55 -13.73 8.44
C HIS A 274 20.79 -13.14 7.78
N VAL A 275 21.18 -11.94 8.22
CA VAL A 275 22.37 -11.24 7.73
C VAL A 275 23.39 -11.16 8.85
N PRO A 276 24.65 -11.58 8.62
CA PRO A 276 25.69 -11.52 9.64
C PRO A 276 26.00 -10.06 10.02
N GLN A 277 26.16 -9.82 11.31
CA GLN A 277 26.42 -8.47 11.86
C GLN A 277 27.93 -8.18 12.00
N ASN A 278 28.75 -8.79 11.16
CA ASN A 278 30.18 -8.56 11.17
C ASN A 278 30.58 -7.24 10.47
N SER A 279 31.76 -6.71 10.76
CA SER A 279 32.26 -5.44 10.21
C SER A 279 32.56 -5.50 8.70
N GLY A 280 32.70 -6.72 8.14
CA GLY A 280 33.03 -6.92 6.73
C GLY A 280 31.80 -7.09 5.82
N PHE A 281 30.59 -7.03 6.35
CA PHE A 281 29.40 -7.17 5.49
C PHE A 281 29.22 -5.93 4.59
N PRO A 282 28.98 -6.11 3.28
CA PRO A 282 28.87 -4.99 2.33
C PRO A 282 27.47 -4.34 2.40
N TRP A 283 27.21 -3.54 3.45
CA TRP A 283 25.93 -2.88 3.69
C TRP A 283 25.53 -1.95 2.54
N ASP A 284 26.49 -1.40 1.81
CA ASP A 284 26.25 -0.58 0.62
C ASP A 284 25.54 -1.34 -0.51
N ARG A 285 25.59 -2.68 -0.49
CA ARG A 285 24.87 -3.53 -1.44
C ARG A 285 23.40 -3.78 -1.05
N ALA A 286 23.01 -3.46 0.18
CA ALA A 286 21.63 -3.60 0.62
C ALA A 286 20.76 -2.49 0.03
N ASP A 287 20.19 -2.75 -1.15
CA ASP A 287 19.42 -1.80 -1.94
C ASP A 287 18.51 -2.53 -2.95
N LEU A 288 17.27 -2.08 -3.14
CA LEU A 288 16.35 -2.68 -4.10
C LEU A 288 16.82 -2.51 -5.57
N THR A 289 17.65 -1.50 -5.83
CA THR A 289 18.21 -1.26 -7.18
C THR A 289 19.42 -2.13 -7.48
N ILE A 290 19.97 -2.82 -6.48
CA ILE A 290 21.13 -3.69 -6.61
C ILE A 290 20.69 -5.15 -6.54
N GLN A 291 20.76 -5.83 -7.67
CA GLN A 291 20.48 -7.27 -7.75
C GLN A 291 21.76 -8.05 -7.84
N LEU A 292 21.96 -9.02 -6.95
CA LEU A 292 23.05 -9.98 -6.99
C LEU A 292 22.49 -11.41 -7.04
N PRO A 293 23.24 -12.36 -7.61
CA PRO A 293 22.90 -13.78 -7.50
C PRO A 293 22.71 -14.22 -6.05
N ARG A 294 21.75 -15.11 -5.78
CA ARG A 294 21.53 -15.67 -4.45
C ARG A 294 22.77 -16.34 -3.88
N SER A 295 23.56 -17.00 -4.74
CA SER A 295 24.89 -17.54 -4.41
C SER A 295 25.87 -16.46 -3.88
N LYS A 296 25.78 -15.23 -4.42
CA LYS A 296 26.63 -14.12 -3.94
C LYS A 296 26.23 -13.65 -2.56
N TRP A 297 24.93 -13.60 -2.27
CA TRP A 297 24.44 -13.30 -0.92
C TRP A 297 24.86 -14.38 0.07
N ALA A 298 24.78 -15.67 -0.32
CA ALA A 298 25.30 -16.78 0.48
C ALA A 298 26.81 -16.63 0.78
N ALA A 299 27.61 -16.23 -0.20
CA ALA A 299 29.04 -15.98 -0.03
C ALA A 299 29.35 -14.83 0.93
N PHE A 300 28.44 -13.85 1.08
CA PHE A 300 28.53 -12.82 2.12
C PHE A 300 28.06 -13.31 3.50
N GLY A 301 27.67 -14.57 3.64
CA GLY A 301 27.21 -15.16 4.90
C GLY A 301 25.72 -15.00 5.18
N VAL A 302 24.92 -14.56 4.20
CA VAL A 302 23.46 -14.52 4.34
C VAL A 302 22.92 -15.96 4.34
N THR A 303 22.03 -16.24 5.29
CA THR A 303 21.41 -17.56 5.46
C THR A 303 19.89 -17.46 5.57
N TYR A 304 19.21 -18.59 5.54
CA TYR A 304 17.85 -18.66 6.04
C TYR A 304 17.79 -18.28 7.52
N PRO A 305 16.61 -17.88 8.05
CA PRO A 305 16.49 -17.54 9.46
C PRO A 305 16.86 -18.68 10.42
N ASP A 306 16.71 -19.94 10.00
CA ASP A 306 17.08 -21.14 10.78
C ASP A 306 18.59 -21.49 10.68
N GLY A 307 19.39 -20.68 9.98
CA GLY A 307 20.83 -20.86 9.78
C GLY A 307 21.19 -21.75 8.59
N LYS A 308 20.23 -22.33 7.88
CA LYS A 308 20.53 -23.09 6.67
C LYS A 308 21.08 -22.19 5.57
N ALA A 309 21.96 -22.76 4.76
CA ALA A 309 22.55 -22.07 3.62
C ALA A 309 21.49 -21.72 2.57
N LEU A 310 21.62 -20.55 1.95
CA LEU A 310 20.84 -20.22 0.76
C LEU A 310 21.24 -21.13 -0.40
N PRO A 311 20.34 -21.36 -1.38
CA PRO A 311 20.70 -22.08 -2.60
C PRO A 311 21.89 -21.43 -3.32
N ASN A 312 22.78 -22.28 -3.83
CA ASN A 312 23.91 -21.83 -4.63
C ASN A 312 23.50 -21.75 -6.10
N ASP A 313 22.72 -20.73 -6.45
CA ASP A 313 22.22 -20.49 -7.80
C ASP A 313 22.30 -19.01 -8.17
N ASP A 314 22.01 -18.72 -9.43
CA ASP A 314 22.12 -17.37 -10.00
C ASP A 314 20.80 -16.57 -9.93
N MET A 315 19.81 -17.02 -9.13
CA MET A 315 18.55 -16.31 -8.95
C MET A 315 18.83 -14.88 -8.45
N PRO A 316 18.51 -13.84 -9.23
CA PRO A 316 18.80 -12.47 -8.83
C PRO A 316 17.89 -12.04 -7.69
N ALA A 317 18.47 -11.44 -6.68
CA ALA A 317 17.78 -10.91 -5.52
C ALA A 317 18.44 -9.63 -5.01
N SER A 318 17.64 -8.75 -4.43
CA SER A 318 18.09 -7.55 -3.72
C SER A 318 17.96 -7.75 -2.22
N LEU A 319 18.92 -7.29 -1.43
CA LEU A 319 18.78 -7.29 0.02
C LEU A 319 17.98 -6.09 0.49
N LEU A 320 16.80 -6.36 1.03
CA LEU A 320 15.87 -5.37 1.56
C LEU A 320 15.96 -5.30 3.08
N LEU A 321 16.27 -4.13 3.60
CA LEU A 321 16.35 -3.81 5.02
C LEU A 321 15.34 -2.71 5.38
N PRO A 322 14.09 -3.02 5.65
CA PRO A 322 13.04 -2.01 5.88
C PRO A 322 13.30 -1.14 7.11
N MET A 323 14.06 -1.65 8.08
CA MET A 323 14.46 -0.97 9.32
C MET A 323 15.97 -0.99 9.56
N GLY A 324 16.76 -0.98 8.49
CA GLY A 324 18.23 -1.06 8.58
C GLY A 324 18.76 -2.43 9.01
N ARG A 325 20.05 -2.50 9.26
CA ARG A 325 20.78 -3.74 9.50
C ARG A 325 20.40 -4.50 10.78
N THR A 326 19.86 -3.81 11.77
CA THR A 326 19.43 -4.41 13.04
C THR A 326 17.95 -4.83 13.03
N GLY A 327 17.22 -4.47 11.99
CA GLY A 327 15.84 -4.88 11.79
C GLY A 327 15.71 -6.19 11.01
N PRO A 328 14.47 -6.53 10.62
CA PRO A 328 14.20 -7.66 9.73
C PRO A 328 14.88 -7.47 8.38
N ALA A 329 15.38 -8.57 7.81
CA ALA A 329 16.05 -8.59 6.52
C ALA A 329 15.36 -9.57 5.57
N PHE A 330 15.29 -9.19 4.30
CA PHE A 330 14.65 -10.01 3.26
C PHE A 330 15.48 -10.00 1.98
N LEU A 331 15.44 -11.11 1.25
CA LEU A 331 15.74 -11.11 -0.18
C LEU A 331 14.45 -10.80 -0.93
N ALA A 332 14.48 -9.71 -1.68
CA ALA A 332 13.43 -9.28 -2.60
C ALA A 332 13.81 -9.73 -4.01
N TYR A 333 12.93 -10.50 -4.64
CA TYR A 333 13.12 -11.03 -5.99
C TYR A 333 12.40 -10.16 -7.02
N ALA A 334 12.50 -10.49 -8.29
CA ALA A 334 11.90 -9.70 -9.36
C ALA A 334 10.39 -9.43 -9.15
N ASN A 335 9.66 -10.40 -8.62
CA ASN A 335 8.24 -10.26 -8.32
C ASN A 335 7.91 -9.28 -7.17
N PHE A 336 8.90 -8.87 -6.39
CA PHE A 336 8.70 -7.82 -5.39
C PHE A 336 8.37 -6.47 -6.03
N ALA A 337 8.80 -6.23 -7.27
CA ALA A 337 8.46 -5.03 -8.02
C ALA A 337 6.94 -4.85 -8.18
N ALA A 338 6.17 -5.93 -8.34
CA ALA A 338 4.71 -5.85 -8.42
C ALA A 338 4.09 -5.22 -7.16
N TYR A 339 4.65 -5.45 -5.98
CA TYR A 339 4.18 -4.85 -4.74
C TYR A 339 4.51 -3.36 -4.65
N THR A 340 5.70 -2.95 -5.12
CA THR A 340 6.10 -1.53 -5.11
C THR A 340 5.38 -0.72 -6.17
N GLU A 341 5.00 -1.32 -7.29
CA GLU A 341 4.17 -0.69 -8.32
C GLU A 341 2.69 -0.65 -7.95
N TRP A 342 2.20 -1.63 -7.19
CA TRP A 342 0.85 -1.57 -6.62
C TRP A 342 0.69 -0.37 -5.68
N ASN A 343 1.67 -0.21 -4.78
CA ASN A 343 1.71 0.90 -3.83
C ASN A 343 3.16 1.34 -3.57
N ASN A 344 3.47 2.61 -3.82
CA ASN A 344 4.81 3.18 -3.69
C ASN A 344 5.36 3.24 -2.25
N SER A 345 4.57 2.88 -1.24
CA SER A 345 5.03 2.81 0.15
C SER A 345 5.84 1.53 0.39
N LEU A 346 7.15 1.63 0.61
CA LEU A 346 8.01 0.48 0.91
C LEU A 346 7.48 -0.32 2.10
N ILE A 347 6.94 0.36 3.13
CA ILE A 347 6.35 -0.30 4.31
C ILE A 347 5.12 -1.10 3.92
N TYR A 348 4.22 -0.53 3.11
CA TYR A 348 3.05 -1.25 2.60
C TYR A 348 3.49 -2.43 1.74
N SER A 349 4.35 -2.22 0.74
CA SER A 349 4.78 -3.23 -0.22
C SER A 349 5.47 -4.41 0.47
N THR A 350 6.37 -4.13 1.43
CA THR A 350 7.02 -5.17 2.23
C THR A 350 6.00 -5.93 3.09
N THR A 351 5.01 -5.23 3.66
CA THR A 351 3.95 -5.86 4.47
C THR A 351 3.04 -6.75 3.63
N ALA A 352 2.66 -6.31 2.41
CA ALA A 352 1.85 -7.08 1.49
C ALA A 352 2.57 -8.36 1.03
N ALA A 353 3.83 -8.21 0.65
CA ALA A 353 4.68 -9.33 0.27
C ALA A 353 4.90 -10.31 1.45
N TYR A 354 5.10 -9.79 2.66
CA TYR A 354 5.20 -10.58 3.88
C TYR A 354 3.88 -11.30 4.20
N LEU A 355 2.73 -10.62 4.12
CA LEU A 355 1.43 -11.27 4.32
C LEU A 355 1.22 -12.42 3.32
N ALA A 356 1.61 -12.24 2.05
CA ALA A 356 1.54 -13.30 1.06
C ALA A 356 2.41 -14.52 1.45
N THR A 357 3.64 -14.32 1.96
CA THR A 357 4.45 -15.44 2.48
C THR A 357 3.79 -16.13 3.66
N ARG A 358 3.16 -15.37 4.57
CA ARG A 358 2.43 -15.91 5.71
C ARG A 358 1.21 -16.75 5.31
N ILE A 359 0.43 -16.26 4.34
CA ILE A 359 -0.72 -17.00 3.79
C ILE A 359 -0.24 -18.28 3.10
N ALA A 360 0.91 -18.24 2.41
CA ALA A 360 1.55 -19.39 1.78
C ALA A 360 2.17 -20.40 2.78
N GLY A 361 2.13 -20.12 4.10
CA GLY A 361 2.58 -21.05 5.13
C GLY A 361 3.95 -20.76 5.75
N ALA A 362 4.62 -19.68 5.35
CA ALA A 362 5.88 -19.29 5.98
C ALA A 362 5.70 -19.00 7.49
N PRO A 363 6.68 -19.28 8.35
CA PRO A 363 6.64 -18.95 9.77
C PRO A 363 6.58 -17.43 10.02
N PRO A 364 6.16 -16.98 11.21
CA PRO A 364 6.25 -15.58 11.59
C PRO A 364 7.68 -15.07 11.47
N MET A 365 7.81 -13.83 11.00
CA MET A 365 9.07 -13.11 10.96
C MET A 365 9.75 -13.12 12.34
N ARG A 366 11.05 -13.35 12.37
CA ARG A 366 11.83 -13.30 13.60
C ARG A 366 11.79 -11.89 14.20
N ARG A 367 11.63 -11.83 15.51
CA ARG A 367 11.76 -10.56 16.22
C ARG A 367 13.23 -10.11 16.17
N PRO A 368 13.50 -8.80 15.97
CA PRO A 368 14.82 -8.27 16.12
C PRO A 368 15.40 -8.65 17.48
N THR A 369 16.68 -9.00 17.52
CA THR A 369 17.39 -9.38 18.76
C THR A 369 17.64 -8.17 19.68
N ALA A 370 17.57 -6.95 19.11
CA ALA A 370 17.69 -5.70 19.82
C ALA A 370 16.61 -4.72 19.34
N SER A 371 16.27 -3.74 20.18
CA SER A 371 15.40 -2.65 19.77
C SER A 371 16.07 -1.87 18.63
N VAL A 372 15.33 -1.72 17.52
CA VAL A 372 15.79 -0.86 16.42
C VAL A 372 15.62 0.59 16.82
N ALA A 373 16.71 1.28 17.05
CA ALA A 373 16.68 2.70 17.40
C ALA A 373 16.06 3.52 16.25
N GLN A 374 15.14 4.39 16.58
CA GLN A 374 14.46 5.28 15.65
C GLN A 374 14.70 6.72 16.06
N LEU A 375 14.94 7.57 15.06
CA LEU A 375 14.93 9.00 15.30
C LEU A 375 13.49 9.49 15.52
N PRO A 376 13.25 10.36 16.51
CA PRO A 376 11.97 11.07 16.64
C PRO A 376 11.61 11.82 15.35
N PHE A 377 10.32 12.02 15.14
CA PHE A 377 9.80 12.68 13.94
C PHE A 377 10.46 14.03 13.63
N ASN A 378 10.69 14.86 14.66
CA ASN A 378 11.35 16.15 14.48
C ASN A 378 12.81 16.00 14.03
N GLU A 379 13.52 15.01 14.54
CA GLU A 379 14.91 14.71 14.16
C GLU A 379 14.99 14.12 12.74
N LEU A 380 14.01 13.33 12.32
CA LEU A 380 13.91 12.88 10.92
C LEU A 380 13.73 14.07 9.96
N ARG A 381 12.86 15.01 10.30
CA ARG A 381 12.71 16.25 9.52
C ARG A 381 13.97 17.10 9.50
N GLU A 382 14.67 17.17 10.61
CA GLU A 382 15.96 17.87 10.69
C GLU A 382 16.99 17.18 9.78
N LEU A 383 17.11 15.87 9.87
CA LEU A 383 17.97 15.08 8.99
C LEU A 383 17.67 15.35 7.52
N GLN A 384 16.39 15.30 7.12
CA GLN A 384 15.98 15.62 5.74
C GLN A 384 16.42 17.04 5.32
N LYS A 385 16.28 18.07 6.19
CA LYS A 385 16.76 19.43 5.91
C LYS A 385 18.28 19.46 5.73
N LEU A 386 19.04 18.72 6.55
CA LEU A 386 20.50 18.63 6.42
C LEU A 386 20.91 17.93 5.14
N LEU A 387 20.20 16.87 4.73
CA LEU A 387 20.43 16.19 3.46
C LEU A 387 20.15 17.12 2.26
N VAL A 388 19.08 17.92 2.29
CA VAL A 388 18.81 18.93 1.26
C VAL A 388 19.94 19.97 1.18
N ARG A 389 20.42 20.45 2.32
CA ARG A 389 21.59 21.38 2.37
C ARG A 389 22.87 20.75 1.84
N ALA A 390 23.01 19.42 1.97
CA ALA A 390 24.12 18.65 1.40
C ALA A 390 23.94 18.35 -0.09
N GLY A 391 22.89 18.85 -0.74
CA GLY A 391 22.64 18.74 -2.18
C GLY A 391 21.81 17.53 -2.60
N PHE A 392 21.21 16.77 -1.68
CA PHE A 392 20.40 15.62 -2.00
C PHE A 392 18.92 15.98 -2.20
N ASN A 393 18.29 15.34 -3.18
CA ASN A 393 16.85 15.31 -3.28
C ASN A 393 16.28 14.28 -2.29
N VAL A 394 15.52 14.72 -1.32
CA VAL A 394 14.86 13.85 -0.32
C VAL A 394 13.34 13.73 -0.56
N GLY A 395 12.85 14.33 -1.65
CA GLY A 395 11.43 14.50 -1.88
C GLY A 395 10.84 15.55 -0.93
N LYS A 396 9.84 15.17 -0.14
CA LYS A 396 9.26 16.06 0.86
C LYS A 396 10.06 16.03 2.16
N VAL A 397 10.19 17.19 2.80
CA VAL A 397 10.75 17.30 4.16
C VAL A 397 9.62 17.16 5.17
N ASP A 398 9.12 15.95 5.34
CA ASP A 398 7.92 15.64 6.11
C ASP A 398 8.16 14.67 7.29
N GLY A 399 9.41 14.26 7.52
CA GLY A 399 9.76 13.30 8.57
C GLY A 399 9.51 11.84 8.19
N VAL A 400 9.23 11.56 6.91
CA VAL A 400 9.00 10.20 6.41
C VAL A 400 10.15 9.77 5.53
N MET A 401 10.65 8.57 5.81
CA MET A 401 11.78 7.98 5.09
C MET A 401 11.31 7.27 3.81
N GLY A 402 10.95 8.07 2.79
CA GLY A 402 10.72 7.57 1.44
C GLY A 402 12.02 7.13 0.75
N GLU A 403 11.92 6.59 -0.46
CA GLU A 403 13.05 6.06 -1.22
C GLU A 403 14.17 7.09 -1.41
N GLN A 404 13.84 8.30 -1.82
CA GLN A 404 14.82 9.39 -2.02
C GLN A 404 15.56 9.76 -0.71
N SER A 405 14.83 9.85 0.41
CA SER A 405 15.44 10.10 1.71
C SER A 405 16.36 8.96 2.14
N ARG A 406 15.96 7.69 1.91
CA ARG A 406 16.77 6.51 2.22
C ARG A 406 18.05 6.47 1.37
N SER A 407 17.96 6.79 0.09
CA SER A 407 19.12 6.89 -0.81
C SER A 407 20.10 7.98 -0.37
N ALA A 408 19.58 9.15 0.04
CA ALA A 408 20.40 10.24 0.55
C ALA A 408 21.07 9.88 1.90
N VAL A 409 20.36 9.19 2.80
CA VAL A 409 20.93 8.65 4.05
C VAL A 409 22.07 7.70 3.74
N LYS A 410 21.89 6.75 2.82
CA LYS A 410 22.92 5.79 2.41
C LYS A 410 24.17 6.47 1.88
N ALA A 411 24.00 7.47 1.01
CA ALA A 411 25.14 8.24 0.47
C ALA A 411 25.94 8.93 1.58
N MET A 412 25.26 9.51 2.57
CA MET A 412 25.92 10.16 3.69
C MET A 412 26.54 9.15 4.69
N GLN A 413 25.93 7.96 4.86
CA GLN A 413 26.54 6.87 5.62
C GLN A 413 27.87 6.45 4.99
N ILE A 414 27.91 6.27 3.66
CA ILE A 414 29.14 5.97 2.92
C ILE A 414 30.18 7.08 3.14
N LYS A 415 29.80 8.34 2.97
CA LYS A 415 30.67 9.51 3.13
C LYS A 415 31.31 9.58 4.54
N PHE A 416 30.56 9.19 5.56
CA PHE A 416 31.06 9.24 6.96
C PHE A 416 31.64 7.92 7.45
N GLY A 417 31.81 6.91 6.60
CA GLY A 417 32.33 5.58 6.98
C GLY A 417 31.41 4.81 7.93
N LEU A 418 30.09 5.08 7.87
CA LEU A 418 29.09 4.36 8.64
C LEU A 418 28.53 3.17 7.85
N PRO A 419 27.96 2.15 8.51
CA PRO A 419 27.25 1.08 7.81
C PRO A 419 26.13 1.66 6.93
N ALA A 420 26.24 1.41 5.62
CA ALA A 420 25.38 2.07 4.61
C ALA A 420 24.08 1.28 4.37
N ASP A 421 23.25 1.16 5.39
CA ASP A 421 22.02 0.36 5.43
C ASP A 421 20.74 1.17 5.15
N SER A 422 20.88 2.43 4.76
CA SER A 422 19.78 3.38 4.48
C SER A 422 18.90 3.71 5.69
N TRP A 423 19.29 3.32 6.93
CA TRP A 423 18.53 3.60 8.14
C TRP A 423 19.06 4.86 8.85
N PRO A 424 18.20 5.85 9.15
CA PRO A 424 18.64 7.06 9.82
C PRO A 424 18.96 6.77 11.29
N THR A 425 20.16 7.11 11.73
CA THR A 425 20.66 6.93 13.10
C THR A 425 21.00 8.26 13.77
N ALA A 426 20.98 8.29 15.11
CA ALA A 426 21.42 9.44 15.87
C ALA A 426 22.90 9.79 15.58
N GLU A 427 23.75 8.79 15.34
CA GLU A 427 25.15 8.99 14.94
C GLU A 427 25.26 9.72 13.60
N LEU A 428 24.48 9.31 12.58
CA LEU A 428 24.47 10.00 11.30
C LEU A 428 24.02 11.45 11.47
N LEU A 429 22.94 11.69 12.23
CA LEU A 429 22.42 13.02 12.48
C LEU A 429 23.48 13.91 13.17
N ALA A 430 24.19 13.39 14.18
CA ALA A 430 25.27 14.10 14.86
C ALA A 430 26.41 14.48 13.91
N LYS A 431 26.87 13.55 13.07
CA LYS A 431 27.90 13.82 12.05
C LYS A 431 27.45 14.87 11.03
N MET A 432 26.18 14.84 10.61
CA MET A 432 25.62 15.84 9.70
C MET A 432 25.52 17.24 10.34
N ARG A 433 25.14 17.35 11.62
CA ARG A 433 25.15 18.61 12.38
C ARG A 433 26.55 19.21 12.45
N GLY A 434 27.55 18.37 12.76
CA GLY A 434 28.96 18.80 12.85
C GLY A 434 29.53 19.28 11.52
N SER A 435 29.21 18.61 10.41
CA SER A 435 29.70 19.00 9.08
C SER A 435 29.11 20.33 8.59
N THR A 436 27.85 20.63 8.90
CA THR A 436 27.23 21.90 8.54
C THR A 436 27.75 23.06 9.38
N ALA A 437 28.07 22.85 10.66
CA ALA A 437 28.70 23.84 11.51
C ALA A 437 30.10 24.21 11.01
N ALA A 438 30.91 23.24 10.63
CA ALA A 438 32.26 23.44 10.05
C ALA A 438 32.21 24.21 8.72
N SER A 439 31.26 23.86 7.83
CA SER A 439 31.06 24.56 6.55
C SER A 439 30.62 26.01 6.74
N GLY A 440 29.72 26.27 7.71
CA GLY A 440 29.27 27.62 8.05
C GLY A 440 30.41 28.48 8.64
N ALA A 441 31.24 27.90 9.49
CA ALA A 441 32.41 28.59 10.06
C ALA A 441 33.47 28.92 9.00
N ALA A 442 33.75 28.00 8.06
CA ALA A 442 34.66 28.20 6.95
C ALA A 442 34.16 29.30 5.98
N ALA A 443 32.87 29.32 5.65
CA ALA A 443 32.26 30.37 4.82
C ALA A 443 32.31 31.76 5.50
N ALA A 444 32.10 31.83 6.83
CA ALA A 444 32.18 33.08 7.59
C ALA A 444 33.64 33.58 7.73
N ALA A 445 34.62 32.66 7.75
CA ALA A 445 36.05 33.02 7.76
C ALA A 445 36.55 33.51 6.37
N ALA A 446 35.97 33.00 5.28
CA ALA A 446 36.33 33.45 3.92
C ALA A 446 35.73 34.82 3.53
N LEU A 447 34.77 35.33 4.32
CA LEU A 447 34.11 36.65 4.14
C LEU A 447 34.71 37.73 5.00
N ARG A 448 35.73 37.43 5.81
CA ARG A 448 36.55 38.36 6.59
C ARG A 448 37.92 38.56 5.96
#